data_019c1477ab04520980f41e4a1cb9678d
#
_entry.id   019c1477ab04520980f41e4a1cb9678d
#
_cell.length_a   1.000
_cell.length_b   1.000
_cell.length_c   1.000
_cell.angle_alpha   90.00
_cell.angle_beta   90.00
_cell.angle_gamma   90.00
#
_symmetry.space_group_name_H-M   'P 1'
#
loop_
_entity.id
_entity.type
_entity.pdbx_description
1 polymer ?
#
loop_
_entity_poly.entity_id
_entity_poly.type
_entity_poly.pdbx_seq_one_letter_code
_entity_poly.pdbx_strand_id
1 'polypeptide(L)'
;MSSHDGVEPQQPARRTETVLAHIGTASDPHTGALTTPIHLSTAYSHPGLGASTGYDYTRTANPTRDVLQNALAQIEGGVAGFATASGMAAAELVVSLVAPGSRIVTTEDIYGGTYRYFLELGRT
;
A
#
# COMPACT_ATOMS: atom_id res chain seq x y z
N MET A 1 -11.81 44.46 -5.06
CA MET A 1 -11.27 43.28 -4.38
C MET A 1 -11.73 42.09 -5.19
N SER A 2 -10.88 41.62 -6.09
CA SER A 2 -11.18 40.50 -6.99
C SER A 2 -10.41 39.29 -6.48
N SER A 3 -11.13 38.31 -5.93
CA SER A 3 -10.60 37.00 -5.56
C SER A 3 -10.38 36.19 -6.84
N HIS A 4 -9.15 36.04 -7.24
CA HIS A 4 -8.77 35.05 -8.24
C HIS A 4 -8.79 33.68 -7.54
N ASP A 5 -9.87 32.92 -7.72
CA ASP A 5 -9.90 31.48 -7.47
C ASP A 5 -8.97 30.81 -8.49
N GLY A 6 -7.72 30.64 -8.10
CA GLY A 6 -6.75 29.89 -8.87
C GLY A 6 -7.08 28.41 -8.82
N VAL A 7 -7.84 27.92 -9.81
CA VAL A 7 -7.93 26.49 -10.09
C VAL A 7 -6.55 26.07 -10.60
N GLU A 8 -5.77 25.38 -9.75
CA GLU A 8 -4.53 24.74 -10.21
C GLU A 8 -4.85 23.80 -11.37
N PRO A 9 -4.13 23.89 -12.51
CA PRO A 9 -4.35 23.00 -13.62
C PRO A 9 -4.09 21.55 -13.14
N GLN A 10 -5.12 20.70 -13.16
CA GLN A 10 -4.96 19.28 -12.92
C GLN A 10 -3.92 18.73 -13.91
N GLN A 11 -2.80 18.25 -13.39
CA GLN A 11 -1.81 17.61 -14.22
C GLN A 11 -2.48 16.42 -14.93
N PRO A 12 -2.29 16.25 -16.26
CA PRO A 12 -2.86 15.12 -16.97
C PRO A 12 -2.39 13.81 -16.31
N ALA A 13 -3.32 12.86 -16.14
CA ALA A 13 -3.02 11.57 -15.57
C ALA A 13 -1.83 10.94 -16.31
N ARG A 14 -0.77 10.61 -15.59
CA ARG A 14 0.42 9.97 -16.19
C ARG A 14 0.03 8.59 -16.73
N ARG A 15 0.58 8.24 -17.90
CA ARG A 15 0.40 6.89 -18.45
C ARG A 15 1.02 5.85 -17.50
N THR A 16 0.41 4.67 -17.44
CA THR A 16 0.87 3.56 -16.57
C THR A 16 2.34 3.23 -16.77
N GLU A 17 2.81 3.21 -18.02
CA GLU A 17 4.22 2.95 -18.34
C GLU A 17 5.15 4.03 -17.76
N THR A 18 4.70 5.28 -17.77
CA THR A 18 5.46 6.38 -17.16
C THR A 18 5.52 6.24 -15.64
N VAL A 19 4.41 5.85 -15.01
CA VAL A 19 4.35 5.59 -13.56
C VAL A 19 5.32 4.45 -13.22
N LEU A 20 5.24 3.31 -13.92
CA LEU A 20 6.10 2.15 -13.71
C LEU A 20 7.59 2.49 -13.85
N ALA A 21 7.96 3.31 -14.83
CA ALA A 21 9.34 3.72 -15.04
C ALA A 21 9.89 4.64 -13.93
N HIS A 22 9.01 5.27 -13.15
CA HIS A 22 9.38 6.20 -12.07
C HIS A 22 9.11 5.65 -10.66
N ILE A 23 8.62 4.41 -10.53
CA ILE A 23 8.41 3.78 -9.23
C ILE A 23 9.74 3.72 -8.47
N GLY A 24 9.71 4.17 -7.21
CA GLY A 24 10.90 4.19 -6.35
C GLY A 24 11.95 5.25 -6.72
N THR A 25 11.66 6.11 -7.70
CA THR A 25 12.50 7.28 -7.94
C THR A 25 12.03 8.44 -7.06
N ALA A 26 12.87 8.83 -6.11
CA ALA A 26 12.69 10.02 -5.29
C ALA A 26 14.06 10.62 -5.03
N SER A 27 14.13 11.92 -4.84
CA SER A 27 15.38 12.52 -4.41
C SER A 27 15.52 12.38 -2.90
N ASP A 28 16.52 11.63 -2.46
CA ASP A 28 16.87 11.59 -1.03
C ASP A 28 17.41 12.96 -0.61
N PRO A 29 16.75 13.65 0.36
CA PRO A 29 17.16 14.98 0.77
C PRO A 29 18.56 15.06 1.40
N HIS A 30 19.11 13.93 1.88
CA HIS A 30 20.43 13.87 2.51
C HIS A 30 21.56 13.62 1.52
N THR A 31 21.32 12.79 0.51
CA THR A 31 22.36 12.33 -0.43
C THR A 31 22.12 12.76 -1.86
N GLY A 32 20.90 13.18 -2.21
CA GLY A 32 20.48 13.45 -3.58
C GLY A 32 20.29 12.18 -4.42
N ALA A 33 20.32 10.99 -3.81
CA ALA A 33 20.11 9.74 -4.51
C ALA A 33 18.72 9.69 -5.18
N LEU A 34 18.68 9.25 -6.44
CA LEU A 34 17.44 9.15 -7.19
C LEU A 34 16.62 7.89 -6.85
N THR A 35 17.28 6.84 -6.40
CA THR A 35 16.62 5.60 -5.97
C THR A 35 16.30 5.66 -4.49
N THR A 36 15.11 5.17 -4.11
CA THR A 36 14.70 5.09 -2.71
C THR A 36 15.65 4.17 -1.92
N PRO A 37 16.18 4.59 -0.78
CA PRO A 37 16.98 3.74 0.09
C PRO A 37 16.23 2.49 0.57
N ILE A 38 16.97 1.40 0.80
CA ILE A 38 16.42 0.21 1.47
C ILE A 38 16.59 0.38 2.97
N HIS A 39 15.47 0.50 3.69
CA HIS A 39 15.44 0.65 5.14
C HIS A 39 15.36 -0.71 5.82
N LEU A 40 16.46 -1.11 6.47
CA LEU A 40 16.57 -2.37 7.22
C LEU A 40 16.32 -2.18 8.73
N SER A 41 16.00 -0.95 9.16
CA SER A 41 15.78 -0.64 10.58
C SER A 41 14.54 -1.37 11.10
N THR A 42 14.66 -1.96 12.28
CA THR A 42 13.53 -2.57 13.00
C THR A 42 12.68 -1.52 13.70
N ALA A 43 13.30 -0.52 14.31
CA ALA A 43 12.63 0.55 15.05
C ALA A 43 13.16 1.91 14.61
N TYR A 44 12.38 2.95 14.85
CA TYR A 44 12.67 4.33 14.46
C TYR A 44 12.68 5.23 15.69
N SER A 45 13.53 6.27 15.68
CA SER A 45 13.58 7.25 16.76
C SER A 45 12.40 8.20 16.70
N HIS A 46 11.91 8.60 17.88
CA HIS A 46 10.87 9.60 18.00
C HIS A 46 11.48 10.98 18.27
N PRO A 47 10.95 12.06 17.66
CA PRO A 47 11.41 13.42 17.93
C PRO A 47 11.13 13.88 19.37
N GLY A 48 10.17 13.25 20.04
CA GLY A 48 9.77 13.54 21.42
C GLY A 48 8.67 12.62 21.90
N LEU A 49 8.30 12.73 23.19
CA LEU A 49 7.22 11.93 23.76
C LEU A 49 5.88 12.24 23.06
N GLY A 50 5.23 11.20 22.54
CA GLY A 50 3.98 11.31 21.79
C GLY A 50 4.13 11.85 20.36
N ALA A 51 5.37 12.07 19.88
CA ALA A 51 5.65 12.49 18.51
C ALA A 51 6.23 11.32 17.69
N SER A 52 5.90 11.24 16.41
CA SER A 52 6.43 10.24 15.48
C SER A 52 6.80 10.89 14.15
N THR A 53 7.75 10.29 13.43
CA THR A 53 8.06 10.64 12.03
C THR A 53 7.10 9.97 11.04
N GLY A 54 6.14 9.18 11.52
CA GLY A 54 5.28 8.31 10.75
C GLY A 54 5.74 6.85 10.75
N TYR A 55 6.95 6.59 11.25
CA TYR A 55 7.52 5.25 11.36
C TYR A 55 7.95 5.00 12.80
N ASP A 56 7.46 3.93 13.39
CA ASP A 56 7.79 3.52 14.76
C ASP A 56 8.46 2.14 14.76
N TYR A 57 7.89 1.21 14.01
CA TYR A 57 8.36 -0.17 13.96
C TYR A 57 8.08 -0.78 12.58
N THR A 58 9.09 -1.49 12.01
CA THR A 58 9.08 -1.94 10.61
C THR A 58 7.95 -2.92 10.27
N ARG A 59 7.44 -3.69 11.24
CA ARG A 59 6.30 -4.59 11.03
C ARG A 59 5.02 -3.81 10.72
N THR A 60 4.82 -2.68 11.37
CA THR A 60 3.63 -1.82 11.16
C THR A 60 3.79 -0.92 9.95
N ALA A 61 4.93 -0.22 9.84
CA ALA A 61 5.23 0.68 8.73
C ALA A 61 6.73 0.64 8.39
N ASN A 62 7.06 0.66 7.09
CA ASN A 62 8.44 0.68 6.63
C ASN A 62 8.54 1.48 5.32
N PRO A 63 9.45 2.48 5.22
CA PRO A 63 9.55 3.33 4.02
C PRO A 63 9.77 2.56 2.72
N THR A 64 10.54 1.46 2.74
CA THR A 64 10.77 0.64 1.55
C THR A 64 9.50 -0.07 1.10
N ARG A 65 8.70 -0.60 2.05
CA ARG A 65 7.41 -1.25 1.75
C ARG A 65 6.40 -0.24 1.22
N ASP A 66 6.39 0.98 1.74
CA ASP A 66 5.47 2.03 1.33
C ASP A 66 5.67 2.45 -0.13
N VAL A 67 6.90 2.39 -0.65
CA VAL A 67 7.17 2.62 -2.08
C VAL A 67 6.36 1.65 -2.94
N LEU A 68 6.38 0.35 -2.62
CA LEU A 68 5.60 -0.66 -3.36
C LEU A 68 4.09 -0.44 -3.18
N GLN A 69 3.63 -0.21 -1.96
CA GLN A 69 2.22 -0.02 -1.64
C GLN A 69 1.63 1.19 -2.38
N ASN A 70 2.32 2.32 -2.35
CA ASN A 70 1.90 3.53 -3.03
C ASN A 70 1.94 3.38 -4.56
N ALA A 71 2.95 2.69 -5.10
CA ALA A 71 3.06 2.42 -6.51
C ALA A 71 1.90 1.57 -7.03
N LEU A 72 1.58 0.47 -6.33
CA LEU A 72 0.46 -0.41 -6.68
C LEU A 72 -0.88 0.34 -6.59
N ALA A 73 -1.11 1.10 -5.53
CA ALA A 73 -2.30 1.94 -5.41
C ALA A 73 -2.43 2.89 -6.61
N GLN A 74 -1.34 3.54 -7.01
CA GLN A 74 -1.35 4.48 -8.13
C GLN A 74 -1.68 3.82 -9.47
N ILE A 75 -1.07 2.68 -9.80
CA ILE A 75 -1.28 2.01 -11.09
C ILE A 75 -2.64 1.32 -11.19
N GLU A 76 -3.19 0.88 -10.05
CA GLU A 76 -4.52 0.26 -9.97
C GLU A 76 -5.65 1.28 -9.73
N GLY A 77 -5.33 2.58 -9.62
CA GLY A 77 -6.32 3.62 -9.33
C GLY A 77 -6.96 3.49 -7.95
N GLY A 78 -6.28 2.82 -7.02
CA GLY A 78 -6.73 2.62 -5.65
C GLY A 78 -6.36 3.78 -4.73
N VAL A 79 -7.05 3.89 -3.61
CA VAL A 79 -6.74 4.89 -2.55
C VAL A 79 -5.60 4.46 -1.66
N ALA A 80 -5.31 3.16 -1.58
CA ALA A 80 -4.20 2.56 -0.82
C ALA A 80 -3.85 1.18 -1.38
N GLY A 81 -2.62 0.74 -1.17
CA GLY A 81 -2.15 -0.61 -1.42
C GLY A 81 -1.57 -1.22 -0.15
N PHE A 82 -1.67 -2.54 0.00
CA PHE A 82 -1.14 -3.27 1.15
C PHE A 82 -0.30 -4.44 0.67
N ALA A 83 0.99 -4.41 0.98
CA ALA A 83 1.89 -5.52 0.69
C ALA A 83 1.90 -6.52 1.86
N THR A 84 1.64 -7.78 1.56
CA THR A 84 1.61 -8.88 2.52
C THR A 84 2.73 -9.89 2.24
N ALA A 85 3.02 -10.74 3.22
CA ALA A 85 4.09 -11.73 3.11
C ALA A 85 3.75 -12.90 2.16
N SER A 86 2.49 -13.08 1.80
CA SER A 86 2.03 -14.14 0.89
C SER A 86 0.69 -13.81 0.25
N GLY A 87 0.35 -14.48 -0.86
CA GLY A 87 -0.96 -14.36 -1.48
C GLY A 87 -2.11 -14.80 -0.57
N MET A 88 -1.90 -15.80 0.29
CA MET A 88 -2.91 -16.20 1.28
C MET A 88 -3.14 -15.14 2.35
N ALA A 89 -2.09 -14.44 2.81
CA ALA A 89 -2.25 -13.30 3.70
C ALA A 89 -2.99 -12.13 3.03
N ALA A 90 -2.81 -11.93 1.71
CA ALA A 90 -3.59 -10.97 0.94
C ALA A 90 -5.07 -11.38 0.85
N ALA A 91 -5.35 -12.66 0.60
CA ALA A 91 -6.72 -13.19 0.58
C ALA A 91 -7.41 -13.02 1.93
N GLU A 92 -6.72 -13.32 3.04
CA GLU A 92 -7.23 -13.11 4.40
C GLU A 92 -7.52 -11.64 4.68
N LEU A 93 -6.63 -10.72 4.27
CA LEU A 93 -6.86 -9.29 4.40
C LEU A 93 -8.14 -8.85 3.67
N VAL A 94 -8.38 -9.33 2.44
CA VAL A 94 -9.61 -9.04 1.69
C VAL A 94 -10.84 -9.58 2.44
N VAL A 95 -10.77 -10.82 2.92
CA VAL A 95 -11.87 -11.44 3.68
C VAL A 95 -12.17 -10.70 4.97
N SER A 96 -11.16 -10.14 5.65
CA SER A 96 -11.34 -9.36 6.88
C SER A 96 -12.19 -8.08 6.70
N LEU A 97 -12.35 -7.61 5.46
CA LEU A 97 -13.23 -6.49 5.12
C LEU A 97 -14.70 -6.89 5.00
N VAL A 98 -14.98 -8.19 4.98
CA VAL A 98 -16.34 -8.73 4.78
C VAL A 98 -16.98 -9.00 6.13
N ALA A 99 -18.18 -8.45 6.35
CA ALA A 99 -18.88 -8.66 7.62
C ALA A 99 -19.28 -10.14 7.80
N PRO A 100 -19.30 -10.67 9.05
CA PRO A 100 -19.79 -12.02 9.32
C PRO A 100 -21.21 -12.24 8.77
N GLY A 101 -21.43 -13.42 8.17
CA GLY A 101 -22.69 -13.76 7.53
C GLY A 101 -22.88 -13.22 6.10
N SER A 102 -21.91 -12.47 5.58
CA SER A 102 -21.90 -12.03 4.18
C SER A 102 -21.60 -13.19 3.24
N ARG A 103 -21.93 -12.98 1.96
CA ARG A 103 -21.67 -13.96 0.90
C ARG A 103 -20.42 -13.55 0.10
N ILE A 104 -19.48 -14.48 -0.07
CA ILE A 104 -18.34 -14.35 -0.96
C ILE A 104 -18.62 -15.20 -2.21
N VAL A 105 -18.49 -14.61 -3.40
CA VAL A 105 -18.64 -15.30 -4.68
C VAL A 105 -17.26 -15.38 -5.33
N THR A 106 -16.87 -16.58 -5.75
CA THR A 106 -15.57 -16.84 -6.39
C THR A 106 -15.77 -17.65 -7.66
N THR A 107 -14.75 -17.74 -8.50
CA THR A 107 -14.70 -18.71 -9.58
C THR A 107 -14.59 -20.12 -9.00
N GLU A 108 -15.02 -21.15 -9.74
CA GLU A 108 -14.88 -22.56 -9.33
C GLU A 108 -13.41 -22.98 -9.26
N ASP A 109 -12.61 -22.48 -10.19
CA ASP A 109 -11.18 -22.80 -10.34
C ASP A 109 -10.32 -21.78 -9.60
N ILE A 110 -10.36 -21.79 -8.26
CA ILE A 110 -9.50 -20.96 -7.40
C ILE A 110 -8.33 -21.78 -6.86
N TYR A 111 -7.30 -21.07 -6.39
CA TYR A 111 -6.17 -21.70 -5.71
C TYR A 111 -6.64 -22.57 -4.53
N GLY A 112 -6.17 -23.83 -4.46
CA GLY A 112 -6.61 -24.80 -3.46
C GLY A 112 -6.40 -24.37 -2.01
N GLY A 113 -5.43 -23.48 -1.72
CA GLY A 113 -5.26 -22.87 -0.40
C GLY A 113 -6.40 -21.95 -0.04
N THR A 114 -6.84 -21.12 -0.97
CA THR A 114 -7.98 -20.20 -0.80
C THR A 114 -9.28 -20.98 -0.65
N TYR A 115 -9.46 -22.05 -1.43
CA TYR A 115 -10.63 -22.94 -1.30
C TYR A 115 -10.71 -23.56 0.11
N ARG A 116 -9.62 -24.12 0.61
CA ARG A 116 -9.59 -24.69 1.96
C ARG A 116 -9.85 -23.64 3.05
N TYR A 117 -9.29 -22.45 2.88
CA TYR A 117 -9.53 -21.33 3.79
C TYR A 117 -11.01 -20.96 3.88
N PHE A 118 -11.70 -20.87 2.74
CA PHE A 118 -13.14 -20.57 2.70
C PHE A 118 -13.98 -21.70 3.30
N LEU A 119 -13.58 -22.96 3.14
CA LEU A 119 -14.27 -24.07 3.78
C LEU A 119 -14.17 -24.01 5.31
N GLU A 120 -13.02 -23.63 5.86
CA GLU A 120 -12.87 -23.48 7.31
C GLU A 120 -13.62 -22.27 7.86
N LEU A 121 -13.64 -21.14 7.16
CA LEU A 121 -14.46 -19.98 7.52
C LEU A 121 -15.96 -20.31 7.54
N GLY A 122 -16.44 -21.14 6.61
CA GLY A 122 -17.85 -21.54 6.55
C GLY A 122 -18.25 -22.55 7.64
N ARG A 123 -17.31 -23.04 8.44
CA ARG A 123 -17.55 -23.95 9.57
C ARG A 123 -17.65 -23.23 10.92
N THR A 124 -17.23 -21.98 10.98
CA THR A 124 -17.29 -21.12 12.18
C THR A 124 -18.49 -20.20 12.12
#